data_1e2031fb43585876452a8f68e0fcc4ca
#
_entry.id   1e2031fb43585876452a8f68e0fcc4ca
#
_cell.length_a   1.000
_cell.length_b   1.000
_cell.length_c   1.000
_cell.angle_alpha   90.00
_cell.angle_beta   90.00
_cell.angle_gamma   90.00
#
_symmetry.space_group_name_H-M   'P 1'
#
loop_
_entity.id
_entity.type
_entity.pdbx_description
1 polymer ?
#
loop_
_entity_poly.entity_id
_entity_poly.type
_entity_poly.pdbx_seq_one_letter_code
_entity_poly.pdbx_strand_id
1 'polypeptide(L)'
;VSRAVAARAMWYALDAPCAWSLGAEDARAARWDEDEATTSRMVDEDDLDDDGALLRLREARATTLTHVRGSFDAHLVDVRDWLARFGAPRSVARAGLGHAAYGSELFPCAVASFGAHRSMFRAVCGRASERLMFLYATCSQRKFYRWALTRAGAFDRETAAVNFYTGETTRALSGFEIASLALIHAADILSVQTPGRAVNTATAFAMCLVASAAATFREETRDGDADASLVDFADALENDVLDDILKAMVSTSERKSKSAWRELREEAMARARHRLRRTRIDAVMVMRATGVLN
;
A
#
# COMPACT_ATOMS: atom_id res chain seq x y z
N VAL A 1 13.34 17.73 -20.58
CA VAL A 1 12.01 17.11 -20.31
C VAL A 1 12.22 16.14 -19.17
N SER A 2 11.59 16.36 -18.01
CA SER A 2 11.78 15.47 -16.87
C SER A 2 11.25 14.06 -17.20
N ARG A 3 11.91 13.01 -16.69
CA ARG A 3 11.45 11.62 -16.88
C ARG A 3 10.01 11.37 -16.39
N ALA A 4 9.53 12.17 -15.44
CA ALA A 4 8.14 12.19 -15.01
C ALA A 4 7.18 12.65 -16.14
N VAL A 5 7.60 13.58 -16.99
CA VAL A 5 6.84 14.01 -18.17
C VAL A 5 6.82 12.92 -19.24
N ALA A 6 7.93 12.17 -19.40
CA ALA A 6 8.00 11.06 -20.36
C ALA A 6 7.14 9.86 -19.90
N ALA A 7 7.16 9.51 -18.59
CA ALA A 7 6.26 8.51 -18.04
C ALA A 7 4.79 8.93 -18.19
N ARG A 8 4.50 10.20 -17.93
CA ARG A 8 3.16 10.77 -18.11
C ARG A 8 2.70 10.72 -19.57
N ALA A 9 3.60 11.00 -20.53
CA ALA A 9 3.30 10.91 -21.97
C ALA A 9 3.05 9.47 -22.43
N MET A 10 3.74 8.50 -21.84
CA MET A 10 3.55 7.08 -22.15
C MET A 10 2.17 6.56 -21.70
N TRP A 11 1.66 7.04 -20.56
CA TRP A 11 0.33 6.70 -20.07
C TRP A 11 -0.81 7.38 -20.85
N TYR A 12 -0.61 8.60 -21.31
CA TYR A 12 -1.56 9.26 -22.22
C TYR A 12 -1.73 8.53 -23.55
N ALA A 13 -0.68 7.84 -24.02
CA ALA A 13 -0.74 7.07 -25.26
C ALA A 13 -1.59 5.79 -25.16
N LEU A 14 -1.99 5.39 -23.94
CA LEU A 14 -2.79 4.19 -23.70
C LEU A 14 -4.29 4.45 -23.54
N ASP A 15 -4.75 5.69 -23.80
CA ASP A 15 -6.15 6.12 -23.61
C ASP A 15 -6.73 5.81 -22.22
N ALA A 16 -5.88 5.55 -21.24
CA ALA A 16 -6.31 5.29 -19.87
C ALA A 16 -6.65 6.60 -19.16
N PRO A 17 -7.78 6.71 -18.46
CA PRO A 17 -8.06 7.89 -17.67
C PRO A 17 -6.96 8.06 -16.62
N CYS A 18 -6.38 9.27 -16.54
CA CYS A 18 -5.30 9.56 -15.60
C CYS A 18 -5.88 10.24 -14.35
N ALA A 19 -5.60 9.70 -13.18
CA ALA A 19 -6.04 10.27 -11.90
C ALA A 19 -5.65 11.74 -11.73
N TRP A 20 -4.62 12.21 -12.43
CA TRP A 20 -4.16 13.59 -12.41
C TRP A 20 -4.97 14.55 -13.29
N SER A 21 -5.83 14.02 -14.16
CA SER A 21 -6.75 14.81 -15.00
C SER A 21 -8.15 14.88 -14.40
N LEU A 22 -8.28 14.60 -13.11
CA LEU A 22 -9.55 14.68 -12.39
C LEU A 22 -10.19 16.07 -12.61
N GLY A 23 -11.43 16.08 -13.04
CA GLY A 23 -12.24 17.29 -13.15
C GLY A 23 -12.44 17.94 -11.77
N ALA A 24 -12.95 19.17 -11.75
CA ALA A 24 -13.21 19.90 -10.51
C ALA A 24 -14.16 19.16 -9.54
N GLU A 25 -15.03 18.28 -10.06
CA GLU A 25 -15.92 17.43 -9.26
C GLU A 25 -15.16 16.33 -8.53
N ASP A 26 -14.23 15.65 -9.21
CA ASP A 26 -13.40 14.62 -8.60
C ASP A 26 -12.41 15.22 -7.60
N ALA A 27 -11.89 16.42 -7.85
CA ALA A 27 -11.03 17.13 -6.89
C ALA A 27 -11.78 17.47 -5.59
N ARG A 28 -13.08 17.80 -5.67
CA ARG A 28 -13.92 17.97 -4.48
C ARG A 28 -14.22 16.65 -3.80
N ALA A 29 -14.48 15.59 -4.57
CA ALA A 29 -14.71 14.25 -4.07
C ALA A 29 -13.45 13.61 -3.46
N ALA A 30 -12.26 14.16 -3.75
CA ALA A 30 -10.99 13.72 -3.16
C ALA A 30 -10.75 14.26 -1.74
N ARG A 31 -11.62 15.13 -1.22
CA ARG A 31 -11.51 15.61 0.17
C ARG A 31 -11.73 14.48 1.15
N TRP A 32 -10.98 14.54 2.21
CA TRP A 32 -11.17 13.62 3.32
C TRP A 32 -12.32 14.10 4.19
N ASP A 33 -13.35 13.29 4.32
CA ASP A 33 -14.48 13.57 5.14
C ASP A 33 -14.18 13.11 6.57
N GLU A 34 -14.19 14.04 7.53
CA GLU A 34 -13.94 13.74 8.94
C GLU A 34 -15.06 12.87 9.54
N ASP A 35 -16.28 12.98 8.99
CA ASP A 35 -17.42 12.16 9.40
C ASP A 35 -17.31 10.69 8.91
N GLU A 36 -16.41 10.39 7.98
CA GLU A 36 -16.08 9.05 7.53
C GLU A 36 -15.00 8.38 8.40
N ALA A 37 -14.60 8.95 9.53
CA ALA A 37 -13.65 8.34 10.44
C ALA A 37 -14.09 6.89 10.73
N THR A 38 -13.40 5.97 10.13
CA THR A 38 -13.70 4.55 10.28
C THR A 38 -13.46 4.20 11.73
N THR A 39 -14.50 3.73 12.37
CA THR A 39 -14.35 3.08 13.68
C THR A 39 -13.15 2.15 13.63
N SER A 40 -12.24 2.28 14.58
CA SER A 40 -11.00 1.52 14.76
C SER A 40 -11.21 0.02 14.99
N ARG A 41 -12.30 -0.55 14.49
CA ARG A 41 -12.63 -1.96 14.64
C ARG A 41 -12.41 -2.68 13.33
N MET A 42 -11.75 -3.83 13.44
CA MET A 42 -11.73 -4.87 12.41
C MET A 42 -13.18 -5.37 12.22
N VAL A 43 -13.97 -4.62 11.43
CA VAL A 43 -15.29 -5.11 11.03
C VAL A 43 -15.06 -6.07 9.89
N ASP A 44 -15.06 -7.34 10.19
CA ASP A 44 -15.21 -8.39 9.17
C ASP A 44 -16.63 -8.28 8.61
N GLU A 45 -16.73 -7.65 7.47
CA GLU A 45 -17.95 -7.72 6.63
C GLU A 45 -17.92 -9.08 5.94
N ASP A 46 -18.27 -10.14 6.69
CA ASP A 46 -18.09 -11.56 6.33
C ASP A 46 -18.86 -11.99 5.07
N ASP A 47 -19.92 -11.27 4.71
CA ASP A 47 -20.83 -11.63 3.61
C ASP A 47 -20.41 -11.07 2.24
N LEU A 48 -19.27 -10.38 2.14
CA LEU A 48 -18.86 -9.74 0.90
C LEU A 48 -17.97 -10.65 0.05
N ASP A 49 -18.27 -10.68 -1.25
CA ASP A 49 -17.63 -11.54 -2.23
C ASP A 49 -16.42 -10.85 -2.91
N ASP A 50 -15.22 -11.37 -2.68
CA ASP A 50 -14.01 -10.88 -3.34
C ASP A 50 -14.04 -11.08 -4.87
N ASP A 51 -14.74 -12.13 -5.36
CA ASP A 51 -14.89 -12.40 -6.78
C ASP A 51 -15.79 -11.35 -7.43
N GLY A 52 -16.83 -10.88 -6.71
CA GLY A 52 -17.66 -9.77 -7.14
C GLY A 52 -16.88 -8.47 -7.29
N ALA A 53 -15.99 -8.16 -6.35
CA ALA A 53 -15.12 -6.99 -6.43
C ALA A 53 -14.17 -7.06 -7.63
N LEU A 54 -13.53 -8.21 -7.85
CA LEU A 54 -12.66 -8.45 -8.99
C LEU A 54 -13.41 -8.35 -10.32
N LEU A 55 -14.64 -8.87 -10.38
CA LEU A 55 -15.49 -8.77 -11.57
C LEU A 55 -15.76 -7.31 -11.94
N ARG A 56 -16.11 -6.46 -10.96
CA ARG A 56 -16.33 -5.02 -11.20
C ARG A 56 -15.06 -4.29 -11.68
N LEU A 57 -13.91 -4.64 -11.16
CA LEU A 57 -12.63 -4.10 -11.64
C LEU A 57 -12.36 -4.52 -13.10
N ARG A 58 -12.67 -5.76 -13.46
CA ARG A 58 -12.55 -6.26 -14.84
C ARG A 58 -13.55 -5.59 -15.79
N GLU A 59 -14.77 -5.39 -15.37
CA GLU A 59 -15.78 -4.61 -16.13
C GLU A 59 -15.31 -3.16 -16.33
N ALA A 60 -14.61 -2.58 -15.37
CA ALA A 60 -13.96 -1.26 -15.46
C ALA A 60 -12.65 -1.27 -16.27
N ARG A 61 -12.39 -2.31 -17.07
CA ARG A 61 -11.23 -2.47 -17.96
C ARG A 61 -9.89 -2.70 -17.27
N ALA A 62 -9.86 -3.18 -16.02
CA ALA A 62 -8.59 -3.53 -15.36
C ALA A 62 -7.78 -4.57 -16.16
N THR A 63 -8.43 -5.45 -16.92
CA THR A 63 -7.76 -6.46 -17.78
C THR A 63 -7.05 -5.86 -18.99
N THR A 64 -7.44 -4.66 -19.44
CA THR A 64 -6.87 -4.00 -20.63
C THR A 64 -5.63 -3.18 -20.31
N LEU A 65 -5.38 -2.89 -19.03
CA LEU A 65 -4.20 -2.19 -18.59
C LEU A 65 -3.04 -3.17 -18.44
N THR A 66 -1.92 -2.85 -19.08
CA THR A 66 -0.68 -3.60 -18.87
C THR A 66 0.00 -3.13 -17.57
N HIS A 67 0.51 -4.08 -16.81
CA HIS A 67 1.31 -3.84 -15.62
C HIS A 67 2.69 -4.50 -15.78
N VAL A 68 3.63 -4.18 -14.90
CA VAL A 68 5.04 -4.62 -14.97
C VAL A 68 5.21 -6.13 -15.19
N ARG A 69 4.29 -6.95 -14.68
CA ARG A 69 4.38 -8.43 -14.73
C ARG A 69 3.18 -9.10 -15.39
N GLY A 70 2.37 -8.38 -16.14
CA GLY A 70 1.20 -8.94 -16.79
C GLY A 70 0.04 -7.96 -16.89
N SER A 71 -1.17 -8.44 -16.69
CA SER A 71 -2.35 -7.58 -16.63
C SER A 71 -2.49 -6.91 -15.25
N PHE A 72 -3.15 -5.77 -15.24
CA PHE A 72 -3.35 -5.01 -14.01
C PHE A 72 -4.22 -5.79 -13.00
N ASP A 73 -5.24 -6.52 -13.45
CA ASP A 73 -6.07 -7.34 -12.58
C ASP A 73 -5.29 -8.49 -11.91
N ALA A 74 -4.32 -9.11 -12.61
CA ALA A 74 -3.44 -10.10 -12.02
C ALA A 74 -2.58 -9.48 -10.91
N HIS A 75 -2.03 -8.27 -11.12
CA HIS A 75 -1.31 -7.55 -10.09
C HIS A 75 -2.18 -7.27 -8.85
N LEU A 76 -3.43 -6.87 -9.04
CA LEU A 76 -4.36 -6.62 -7.92
C LEU A 76 -4.60 -7.88 -7.08
N VAL A 77 -4.74 -9.04 -7.74
CA VAL A 77 -4.84 -10.34 -7.06
C VAL A 77 -3.55 -10.67 -6.29
N ASP A 78 -2.37 -10.44 -6.88
CA ASP A 78 -1.09 -10.68 -6.22
C ASP A 78 -0.93 -9.82 -4.96
N VAL A 79 -1.39 -8.56 -4.98
CA VAL A 79 -1.38 -7.66 -3.81
C VAL A 79 -2.29 -8.20 -2.70
N ARG A 80 -3.52 -8.61 -3.04
CA ARG A 80 -4.43 -9.25 -2.08
C ARG A 80 -3.79 -10.49 -1.45
N ASP A 81 -3.17 -11.33 -2.27
CA ASP A 81 -2.56 -12.59 -1.80
C ASP A 81 -1.36 -12.35 -0.88
N TRP A 82 -0.57 -11.30 -1.12
CA TRP A 82 0.45 -10.87 -0.18
C TRP A 82 -0.13 -10.42 1.15
N LEU A 83 -1.20 -9.63 1.13
CA LEU A 83 -1.89 -9.19 2.35
C LEU A 83 -2.49 -10.37 3.13
N ALA A 84 -3.07 -11.34 2.43
CA ALA A 84 -3.54 -12.58 3.06
C ALA A 84 -2.39 -13.37 3.72
N ARG A 85 -1.22 -13.46 3.08
CA ARG A 85 -0.01 -14.07 3.68
C ARG A 85 0.49 -13.31 4.91
N PHE A 86 0.30 -11.99 4.95
CA PHE A 86 0.62 -11.21 6.16
C PHE A 86 -0.36 -11.48 7.30
N GLY A 87 -1.45 -12.21 7.07
CA GLY A 87 -2.54 -12.37 8.02
C GLY A 87 -3.36 -11.08 8.20
N ALA A 88 -3.32 -10.18 7.22
CA ALA A 88 -4.04 -8.93 7.29
C ALA A 88 -5.55 -9.17 7.37
N PRO A 89 -6.31 -8.29 8.07
CA PRO A 89 -7.77 -8.35 8.10
C PRO A 89 -8.36 -8.44 6.70
N ARG A 90 -9.49 -9.13 6.55
CA ARG A 90 -10.15 -9.30 5.25
C ARG A 90 -10.46 -7.98 4.56
N SER A 91 -10.86 -6.96 5.32
CA SER A 91 -11.08 -5.62 4.78
C SER A 91 -9.82 -5.00 4.18
N VAL A 92 -8.65 -5.22 4.78
CA VAL A 92 -7.35 -4.75 4.27
C VAL A 92 -6.93 -5.55 3.04
N ALA A 93 -7.10 -6.88 3.04
CA ALA A 93 -6.81 -7.71 1.88
C ALA A 93 -7.69 -7.34 0.68
N ARG A 94 -8.99 -7.12 0.92
CA ARG A 94 -9.95 -6.66 -0.10
C ARG A 94 -9.63 -5.25 -0.60
N ALA A 95 -9.20 -4.35 0.29
CA ALA A 95 -8.70 -3.04 -0.13
C ALA A 95 -7.46 -3.17 -1.04
N GLY A 96 -6.58 -4.13 -0.76
CA GLY A 96 -5.46 -4.46 -1.63
C GLY A 96 -5.88 -4.89 -3.03
N LEU A 97 -6.98 -5.63 -3.17
CA LEU A 97 -7.53 -5.99 -4.46
C LEU A 97 -7.98 -4.77 -5.29
N GLY A 98 -8.40 -3.69 -4.63
CA GLY A 98 -8.87 -2.46 -5.29
C GLY A 98 -7.95 -1.25 -5.13
N HIS A 99 -6.75 -1.40 -4.54
CA HIS A 99 -5.90 -0.30 -4.08
C HIS A 99 -5.61 0.76 -5.13
N ALA A 100 -5.41 0.37 -6.38
CA ALA A 100 -5.09 1.28 -7.47
C ALA A 100 -6.27 1.56 -8.40
N ALA A 101 -7.51 1.16 -8.04
CA ALA A 101 -8.70 1.40 -8.88
C ALA A 101 -8.92 2.88 -9.19
N TYR A 102 -8.66 3.76 -8.22
CA TYR A 102 -8.76 5.21 -8.38
C TYR A 102 -7.46 5.86 -8.89
N GLY A 103 -6.43 5.07 -9.20
CA GLY A 103 -5.09 5.55 -9.45
C GLY A 103 -4.40 6.01 -8.16
N SER A 104 -3.20 6.54 -8.29
CA SER A 104 -2.43 7.09 -7.15
C SER A 104 -1.39 8.11 -7.63
N GLU A 105 -0.69 8.77 -6.68
CA GLU A 105 0.38 9.72 -7.01
C GLU A 105 1.47 9.11 -7.90
N LEU A 106 1.82 7.85 -7.69
CA LEU A 106 2.88 7.16 -8.43
C LEU A 106 2.36 6.31 -9.60
N PHE A 107 1.09 5.93 -9.57
CA PHE A 107 0.41 5.22 -10.65
C PHE A 107 -0.86 6.00 -11.04
N PRO A 108 -0.78 6.98 -11.93
CA PRO A 108 -1.87 7.90 -12.22
C PRO A 108 -2.98 7.30 -13.11
N CYS A 109 -2.91 6.02 -13.44
CA CYS A 109 -3.96 5.33 -14.19
C CYS A 109 -5.11 4.95 -13.26
N ALA A 110 -6.31 5.43 -13.56
CA ALA A 110 -7.52 5.09 -12.84
C ALA A 110 -8.46 4.30 -13.72
N VAL A 111 -9.08 3.25 -13.20
CA VAL A 111 -10.20 2.53 -13.83
C VAL A 111 -11.53 3.01 -13.27
N ALA A 112 -11.52 3.80 -12.21
CA ALA A 112 -12.68 4.34 -11.54
C ALA A 112 -12.45 5.79 -11.12
N SER A 113 -13.51 6.58 -11.00
CA SER A 113 -13.48 7.94 -10.47
C SER A 113 -14.06 8.00 -9.06
N PHE A 114 -13.61 8.95 -8.24
CA PHE A 114 -14.11 9.13 -6.88
C PHE A 114 -15.61 9.48 -6.87
N GLY A 115 -16.05 10.39 -7.74
CA GLY A 115 -17.42 10.87 -7.74
C GLY A 115 -18.44 9.80 -8.12
N ALA A 116 -18.14 9.00 -9.16
CA ALA A 116 -19.13 8.08 -9.73
C ALA A 116 -19.08 6.67 -9.14
N HIS A 117 -17.92 6.20 -8.62
CA HIS A 117 -17.73 4.76 -8.35
C HIS A 117 -17.57 4.42 -6.87
N ARG A 118 -17.38 5.40 -5.96
CA ARG A 118 -17.23 5.12 -4.51
C ARG A 118 -18.41 4.34 -3.93
N SER A 119 -19.65 4.75 -4.26
CA SER A 119 -20.85 4.06 -3.76
C SER A 119 -20.93 2.61 -4.24
N MET A 120 -20.54 2.36 -5.49
CA MET A 120 -20.48 1.01 -6.05
C MET A 120 -19.44 0.15 -5.32
N PHE A 121 -18.22 0.67 -5.13
CA PHE A 121 -17.18 -0.08 -4.42
C PHE A 121 -17.50 -0.30 -2.95
N ARG A 122 -18.18 0.64 -2.28
CA ARG A 122 -18.71 0.44 -0.92
C ARG A 122 -19.70 -0.70 -0.85
N ALA A 123 -20.56 -0.84 -1.86
CA ALA A 123 -21.54 -1.91 -1.90
C ALA A 123 -20.91 -3.28 -2.19
N VAL A 124 -19.80 -3.33 -2.93
CA VAL A 124 -19.15 -4.58 -3.36
C VAL A 124 -18.01 -4.98 -2.44
N CYS A 125 -17.18 -4.02 -2.03
CA CYS A 125 -15.98 -4.27 -1.22
C CYS A 125 -16.19 -4.00 0.27
N GLY A 126 -17.29 -3.36 0.65
CA GLY A 126 -17.54 -2.86 1.99
C GLY A 126 -16.97 -1.45 2.23
N ARG A 127 -17.51 -0.79 3.24
CA ARG A 127 -17.13 0.60 3.56
C ARG A 127 -15.67 0.72 4.00
N ALA A 128 -15.21 -0.21 4.84
CA ALA A 128 -13.84 -0.20 5.36
C ALA A 128 -12.82 -0.39 4.24
N SER A 129 -13.04 -1.37 3.36
CA SER A 129 -12.16 -1.64 2.22
C SER A 129 -12.14 -0.47 1.24
N GLU A 130 -13.31 0.07 0.86
CA GLU A 130 -13.39 1.22 -0.05
C GLU A 130 -12.70 2.45 0.55
N ARG A 131 -12.85 2.68 1.85
CA ARG A 131 -12.16 3.77 2.56
C ARG A 131 -10.64 3.64 2.41
N LEU A 132 -10.07 2.45 2.60
CA LEU A 132 -8.64 2.21 2.42
C LEU A 132 -8.20 2.38 0.95
N MET A 133 -9.00 1.94 -0.03
CA MET A 133 -8.77 2.19 -1.46
C MET A 133 -8.73 3.69 -1.77
N PHE A 134 -9.68 4.44 -1.23
CA PHE A 134 -9.76 5.88 -1.38
C PHE A 134 -8.56 6.60 -0.72
N LEU A 135 -8.19 6.20 0.48
CA LEU A 135 -7.02 6.74 1.18
C LEU A 135 -5.72 6.41 0.43
N TYR A 136 -5.56 5.18 -0.07
CA TYR A 136 -4.40 4.81 -0.87
C TYR A 136 -4.24 5.72 -2.10
N ALA A 137 -5.34 6.02 -2.79
CA ALA A 137 -5.34 6.88 -3.96
C ALA A 137 -5.09 8.36 -3.64
N THR A 138 -5.59 8.84 -2.50
CA THR A 138 -5.56 10.25 -2.13
C THR A 138 -4.38 10.64 -1.24
N CYS A 139 -3.78 9.71 -0.50
CA CYS A 139 -2.58 9.99 0.27
C CYS A 139 -1.36 10.24 -0.62
N SER A 140 -0.56 11.25 -0.27
CA SER A 140 0.74 11.45 -0.91
C SER A 140 1.69 10.30 -0.56
N GLN A 141 1.88 9.40 -1.51
CA GLN A 141 2.77 8.24 -1.36
C GLN A 141 4.21 8.66 -1.03
N ARG A 142 4.70 9.77 -1.61
CA ARG A 142 6.05 10.29 -1.34
C ARG A 142 6.23 10.72 0.12
N LYS A 143 5.23 11.38 0.70
CA LYS A 143 5.28 11.80 2.11
C LYS A 143 5.12 10.59 3.01
N PHE A 144 4.20 9.69 2.69
CA PHE A 144 3.97 8.44 3.40
C PHE A 144 5.24 7.56 3.45
N TYR A 145 5.92 7.38 2.31
CA TYR A 145 7.17 6.61 2.24
C TYR A 145 8.30 7.27 3.04
N ARG A 146 8.38 8.60 3.02
CA ARG A 146 9.36 9.32 3.85
C ARG A 146 9.11 9.07 5.31
N TRP A 147 7.86 9.13 5.76
CA TRP A 147 7.47 8.81 7.12
C TRP A 147 7.92 7.39 7.50
N ALA A 148 7.57 6.37 6.72
CA ALA A 148 7.94 4.97 7.00
C ALA A 148 9.46 4.72 7.08
N LEU A 149 10.27 5.52 6.38
CA LEU A 149 11.73 5.40 6.39
C LEU A 149 12.41 6.17 7.53
N THR A 150 11.79 7.22 8.03
CA THR A 150 12.43 8.08 9.05
C THR A 150 12.22 7.59 10.45
N ARG A 151 11.28 6.69 10.69
CA ARG A 151 10.89 6.33 12.05
C ARG A 151 11.11 4.85 12.37
N ALA A 152 12.01 4.64 13.31
CA ALA A 152 12.01 3.48 14.17
C ALA A 152 11.37 3.92 15.50
N GLY A 153 10.05 3.84 15.61
CA GLY A 153 9.40 3.81 16.92
C GLY A 153 8.62 5.02 17.40
N ALA A 154 8.43 6.11 16.65
CA ALA A 154 7.47 7.13 17.08
C ALA A 154 6.52 7.49 15.92
N PHE A 155 5.25 7.25 16.13
CA PHE A 155 4.20 7.53 15.17
C PHE A 155 3.82 9.03 15.22
N ASP A 156 3.90 9.70 14.08
CA ASP A 156 3.45 11.07 13.91
C ASP A 156 2.42 11.12 12.79
N ARG A 157 1.17 11.07 13.17
CA ARG A 157 0.01 11.06 12.25
C ARG A 157 0.06 12.25 11.29
N GLU A 158 0.50 13.41 11.77
CA GLU A 158 0.53 14.65 10.97
C GLU A 158 1.50 14.58 9.80
N THR A 159 2.59 13.81 9.92
CA THR A 159 3.57 13.67 8.84
C THR A 159 3.33 12.47 7.95
N ALA A 160 2.58 11.46 8.41
CA ALA A 160 2.32 10.24 7.66
C ALA A 160 1.32 10.45 6.52
N ALA A 161 0.29 11.22 6.76
CA ALA A 161 -0.84 11.34 5.86
C ALA A 161 -1.06 12.78 5.39
N VAL A 162 -0.91 12.99 4.10
CA VAL A 162 -1.21 14.26 3.43
C VAL A 162 -2.00 13.94 2.19
N ASN A 163 -3.13 14.60 2.01
CA ASN A 163 -3.92 14.46 0.80
C ASN A 163 -3.16 15.05 -0.38
N PHE A 164 -2.89 14.22 -1.39
CA PHE A 164 -2.14 14.60 -2.58
C PHE A 164 -2.86 15.67 -3.42
N TYR A 165 -4.19 15.63 -3.46
CA TYR A 165 -5.01 16.51 -4.30
C TYR A 165 -5.31 17.85 -3.63
N THR A 166 -5.57 17.85 -2.31
CA THR A 166 -5.98 19.05 -1.58
C THR A 166 -4.85 19.67 -0.76
N GLY A 167 -3.80 18.90 -0.49
CA GLY A 167 -2.71 19.32 0.40
C GLY A 167 -3.10 19.30 1.88
N GLU A 168 -4.32 18.89 2.22
CA GLU A 168 -4.77 18.78 3.60
C GLU A 168 -3.91 17.77 4.34
N THR A 169 -3.46 18.17 5.52
CA THR A 169 -2.91 17.23 6.50
C THR A 169 -4.06 16.80 7.39
N THR A 170 -4.22 15.51 7.62
CA THR A 170 -5.32 15.10 8.46
C THR A 170 -4.84 14.48 9.76
N ARG A 171 -5.49 14.98 10.84
CA ARG A 171 -5.55 14.33 12.14
C ARG A 171 -6.58 13.19 12.17
N ALA A 172 -7.37 13.03 11.10
CA ALA A 172 -8.54 12.18 11.01
C ALA A 172 -8.22 10.72 10.64
N LEU A 173 -6.98 10.35 10.33
CA LEU A 173 -6.63 8.95 10.08
C LEU A 173 -6.32 8.24 11.40
N SER A 174 -6.99 7.11 11.61
CA SER A 174 -6.67 6.22 12.73
C SER A 174 -5.32 5.54 12.51
N GLY A 175 -4.70 5.06 13.60
CA GLY A 175 -3.50 4.24 13.49
C GLY A 175 -3.77 2.98 12.66
N PHE A 176 -4.97 2.39 12.77
CA PHE A 176 -5.38 1.26 11.94
C PHE A 176 -5.34 1.59 10.43
N GLU A 177 -5.88 2.73 10.01
CA GLU A 177 -5.86 3.14 8.59
C GLU A 177 -4.43 3.33 8.08
N ILE A 178 -3.58 3.99 8.87
CA ILE A 178 -2.19 4.24 8.48
C ILE A 178 -1.37 2.94 8.42
N ALA A 179 -1.53 2.05 9.39
CA ALA A 179 -0.87 0.76 9.38
C ALA A 179 -1.35 -0.11 8.22
N SER A 180 -2.66 -0.10 7.93
CA SER A 180 -3.24 -0.80 6.78
C SER A 180 -2.70 -0.29 5.45
N LEU A 181 -2.58 1.05 5.29
CA LEU A 181 -1.95 1.63 4.11
C LEU A 181 -0.49 1.20 3.95
N ALA A 182 0.27 1.11 5.05
CA ALA A 182 1.65 0.63 5.01
C ALA A 182 1.73 -0.83 4.55
N LEU A 183 0.81 -1.69 5.00
CA LEU A 183 0.73 -3.07 4.53
C LEU A 183 0.35 -3.16 3.05
N ILE A 184 -0.62 -2.37 2.59
CA ILE A 184 -1.03 -2.34 1.18
C ILE A 184 0.14 -1.89 0.30
N HIS A 185 0.88 -0.85 0.68
CA HIS A 185 2.08 -0.42 -0.04
C HIS A 185 3.19 -1.46 -0.03
N ALA A 186 3.39 -2.17 1.08
CA ALA A 186 4.37 -3.25 1.14
C ALA A 186 4.00 -4.39 0.20
N ALA A 187 2.74 -4.81 0.18
CA ALA A 187 2.23 -5.85 -0.69
C ALA A 187 2.32 -5.46 -2.18
N ASP A 188 1.97 -4.21 -2.52
CA ASP A 188 2.10 -3.64 -3.86
C ASP A 188 3.54 -3.72 -4.35
N ILE A 189 4.51 -3.28 -3.54
CA ILE A 189 5.93 -3.37 -3.88
C ILE A 189 6.37 -4.83 -4.06
N LEU A 190 5.97 -5.73 -3.19
CA LEU A 190 6.39 -7.14 -3.23
C LEU A 190 5.78 -7.89 -4.42
N SER A 191 4.57 -7.58 -4.83
CA SER A 191 3.88 -8.24 -5.94
C SER A 191 4.63 -8.12 -7.26
N VAL A 192 5.41 -7.06 -7.44
CA VAL A 192 6.21 -6.81 -8.65
C VAL A 192 7.68 -7.25 -8.52
N GLN A 193 8.10 -7.77 -7.37
CA GLN A 193 9.46 -8.25 -7.17
C GLN A 193 9.63 -9.72 -7.60
N THR A 194 10.83 -10.06 -8.04
CA THR A 194 11.26 -11.45 -8.27
C THR A 194 12.22 -11.89 -7.18
N PRO A 195 12.12 -13.12 -6.70
CA PRO A 195 13.13 -13.69 -5.81
C PRO A 195 14.54 -13.60 -6.44
N GLY A 196 15.52 -13.23 -5.62
CA GLY A 196 16.89 -13.05 -6.03
C GLY A 196 17.88 -13.67 -5.04
N ARG A 197 19.20 -13.60 -5.37
CA ARG A 197 20.25 -14.13 -4.47
C ARG A 197 20.47 -13.30 -3.21
N ALA A 198 19.99 -12.05 -3.22
CA ALA A 198 20.11 -11.13 -2.12
C ALA A 198 18.85 -10.25 -2.00
N VAL A 199 18.63 -9.69 -0.81
CA VAL A 199 17.55 -8.73 -0.57
C VAL A 199 17.83 -7.47 -1.36
N ASN A 200 16.97 -7.16 -2.33
CA ASN A 200 17.06 -5.91 -3.07
C ASN A 200 16.48 -4.74 -2.24
N THR A 201 16.72 -3.51 -2.71
CA THR A 201 16.28 -2.29 -2.00
C THR A 201 14.76 -2.20 -1.89
N ALA A 202 14.01 -2.66 -2.87
CA ALA A 202 12.55 -2.62 -2.88
C ALA A 202 11.97 -3.59 -1.84
N THR A 203 12.45 -4.83 -1.81
CA THR A 203 12.07 -5.81 -0.79
C THR A 203 12.39 -5.30 0.62
N ALA A 204 13.61 -4.75 0.83
CA ALA A 204 14.00 -4.19 2.12
C ALA A 204 13.13 -2.98 2.51
N PHE A 205 12.69 -2.19 1.54
CA PHE A 205 11.76 -1.08 1.78
C PHE A 205 10.36 -1.58 2.16
N ALA A 206 9.82 -2.58 1.46
CA ALA A 206 8.56 -3.21 1.83
C ALA A 206 8.60 -3.74 3.28
N MET A 207 9.72 -4.36 3.68
CA MET A 207 9.92 -4.78 5.07
C MET A 207 9.92 -3.60 6.06
N CYS A 208 10.47 -2.44 5.68
CA CYS A 208 10.38 -1.23 6.52
C CYS A 208 8.92 -0.76 6.68
N LEU A 209 8.10 -0.87 5.64
CA LEU A 209 6.66 -0.55 5.70
C LEU A 209 5.92 -1.51 6.65
N VAL A 210 6.17 -2.82 6.54
CA VAL A 210 5.59 -3.82 7.46
C VAL A 210 5.99 -3.55 8.91
N ALA A 211 7.26 -3.26 9.18
CA ALA A 211 7.73 -2.91 10.52
C ALA A 211 7.08 -1.61 11.05
N SER A 212 6.86 -0.62 10.18
CA SER A 212 6.15 0.61 10.54
C SER A 212 4.68 0.35 10.84
N ALA A 213 4.03 -0.55 10.09
CA ALA A 213 2.66 -0.98 10.38
C ALA A 213 2.55 -1.66 11.75
N ALA A 214 3.44 -2.61 12.05
CA ALA A 214 3.48 -3.29 13.34
C ALA A 214 3.63 -2.31 14.51
N ALA A 215 4.58 -1.36 14.40
CA ALA A 215 4.76 -0.33 15.42
C ALA A 215 3.52 0.54 15.60
N THR A 216 2.85 0.91 14.51
CA THR A 216 1.63 1.74 14.54
C THR A 216 0.46 0.99 15.19
N PHE A 217 0.26 -0.30 14.86
CA PHE A 217 -0.77 -1.11 15.53
C PHE A 217 -0.55 -1.20 17.04
N ARG A 218 0.72 -1.38 17.48
CA ARG A 218 1.03 -1.42 18.92
C ARG A 218 0.76 -0.08 19.62
N GLU A 219 0.99 1.05 18.95
CA GLU A 219 0.68 2.37 19.54
C GLU A 219 -0.82 2.59 19.64
N GLU A 220 -1.60 2.19 18.64
CA GLU A 220 -3.05 2.31 18.65
C GLU A 220 -3.68 1.49 19.81
N THR A 221 -3.06 0.38 20.18
CA THR A 221 -3.55 -0.47 21.28
C THR A 221 -3.15 0.03 22.68
N ARG A 222 -2.23 0.99 22.80
CA ARG A 222 -1.81 1.54 24.10
C ARG A 222 -2.80 2.56 24.68
N ASP A 223 -3.55 3.23 23.81
CA ASP A 223 -4.36 4.40 24.19
C ASP A 223 -5.83 4.04 24.53
N GLY A 224 -6.23 2.77 24.51
CA GLY A 224 -7.61 2.35 24.74
C GLY A 224 -7.77 0.92 25.22
N ASP A 225 -9.03 0.46 25.28
CA ASP A 225 -9.37 -0.97 25.46
C ASP A 225 -8.77 -1.78 24.29
N ALA A 226 -7.55 -2.23 24.49
CA ALA A 226 -6.75 -2.86 23.46
C ALA A 226 -7.45 -4.13 22.95
N ASP A 227 -7.79 -4.14 21.68
CA ASP A 227 -8.15 -5.38 20.99
C ASP A 227 -6.91 -6.28 20.98
N ALA A 228 -6.91 -7.32 21.80
CA ALA A 228 -5.80 -8.26 21.93
C ALA A 228 -5.39 -8.85 20.56
N SER A 229 -6.35 -8.96 19.63
CA SER A 229 -6.09 -9.47 18.28
C SER A 229 -5.17 -8.54 17.45
N LEU A 230 -5.23 -7.23 17.67
CA LEU A 230 -4.32 -6.27 17.01
C LEU A 230 -2.89 -6.35 17.57
N VAL A 231 -2.75 -6.63 18.88
CA VAL A 231 -1.42 -6.84 19.49
C VAL A 231 -0.78 -8.09 18.91
N ASP A 232 -1.52 -9.21 18.90
CA ASP A 232 -1.06 -10.48 18.36
C ASP A 232 -0.70 -10.34 16.86
N PHE A 233 -1.51 -9.60 16.11
CA PHE A 233 -1.25 -9.32 14.72
C PHE A 233 0.02 -8.48 14.52
N ALA A 234 0.22 -7.43 15.32
CA ALA A 234 1.44 -6.62 15.28
C ALA A 234 2.69 -7.45 15.60
N ASP A 235 2.59 -8.36 16.56
CA ASP A 235 3.68 -9.26 16.93
C ASP A 235 3.98 -10.29 15.82
N ALA A 236 2.95 -10.82 15.16
CA ALA A 236 3.11 -11.68 14.00
C ALA A 236 3.78 -10.95 12.83
N LEU A 237 3.40 -9.70 12.55
CA LEU A 237 4.03 -8.88 11.52
C LEU A 237 5.53 -8.72 11.75
N GLU A 238 5.95 -8.47 12.97
CA GLU A 238 7.36 -8.23 13.28
C GLU A 238 8.19 -9.51 13.36
N ASN A 239 7.62 -10.59 13.86
CA ASN A 239 8.36 -11.80 14.13
C ASN A 239 8.31 -12.82 12.98
N ASP A 240 7.15 -13.00 12.36
CA ASP A 240 6.92 -14.06 11.38
C ASP A 240 6.85 -13.53 9.95
N VAL A 241 6.06 -12.48 9.71
CA VAL A 241 5.83 -11.96 8.35
C VAL A 241 7.11 -11.41 7.72
N LEU A 242 7.94 -10.69 8.49
CA LEU A 242 9.21 -10.17 7.99
C LEU A 242 10.18 -11.29 7.60
N ASP A 243 10.21 -12.37 8.35
CA ASP A 243 11.03 -13.54 8.03
C ASP A 243 10.48 -14.29 6.81
N ASP A 244 9.17 -14.35 6.65
CA ASP A 244 8.52 -15.00 5.51
C ASP A 244 8.71 -14.20 4.21
N ILE A 245 8.70 -12.88 4.27
CA ILE A 245 9.09 -12.03 3.13
C ILE A 245 10.52 -12.34 2.72
N LEU A 246 11.45 -12.41 3.66
CA LEU A 246 12.85 -12.76 3.36
C LEU A 246 12.97 -14.12 2.69
N LYS A 247 12.35 -15.15 3.27
CA LYS A 247 12.37 -16.52 2.72
C LYS A 247 11.77 -16.57 1.31
N ALA A 248 10.68 -15.83 1.06
CA ALA A 248 10.04 -15.77 -0.25
C ALA A 248 10.88 -15.02 -1.29
N MET A 249 11.63 -13.99 -0.89
CA MET A 249 12.34 -13.08 -1.79
C MET A 249 13.83 -13.41 -1.93
N VAL A 250 14.40 -14.26 -1.08
CA VAL A 250 15.81 -14.66 -1.15
C VAL A 250 15.92 -16.13 -1.55
N SER A 251 16.36 -16.35 -2.77
CA SER A 251 16.68 -17.69 -3.28
C SER A 251 18.02 -18.15 -2.69
N THR A 252 17.97 -18.90 -1.60
CA THR A 252 19.17 -19.52 -1.00
C THR A 252 19.00 -21.01 -0.89
N SER A 253 20.04 -21.75 -1.26
CA SER A 253 20.11 -23.19 -1.05
C SER A 253 20.48 -23.56 0.39
N GLU A 254 20.94 -22.59 1.19
CA GLU A 254 21.38 -22.82 2.56
C GLU A 254 20.23 -22.63 3.56
N ARG A 255 20.03 -23.58 4.46
CA ARG A 255 19.17 -23.43 5.61
C ARG A 255 19.84 -22.52 6.65
N LYS A 256 19.37 -21.29 6.75
CA LYS A 256 19.85 -20.33 7.75
C LYS A 256 19.12 -20.54 9.08
N SER A 257 19.82 -20.30 10.19
CA SER A 257 19.20 -20.26 11.53
C SER A 257 18.27 -19.03 11.66
N LYS A 258 17.36 -19.07 12.65
CA LYS A 258 16.47 -17.90 12.94
C LYS A 258 17.27 -16.63 13.24
N SER A 259 18.41 -16.74 13.96
CA SER A 259 19.29 -15.58 14.24
C SER A 259 19.90 -15.01 12.96
N ALA A 260 20.40 -15.87 12.05
CA ALA A 260 20.99 -15.43 10.78
C ALA A 260 19.96 -14.76 9.86
N TRP A 261 18.70 -15.21 9.87
CA TRP A 261 17.61 -14.52 9.14
C TRP A 261 17.30 -13.16 9.75
N ARG A 262 17.26 -13.05 11.08
CA ARG A 262 17.05 -11.77 11.76
C ARG A 262 18.16 -10.76 11.48
N GLU A 263 19.41 -11.17 11.55
CA GLU A 263 20.56 -10.31 11.23
C GLU A 263 20.50 -9.82 9.78
N LEU A 264 20.22 -10.70 8.83
CA LEU A 264 20.07 -10.35 7.42
C LEU A 264 18.94 -9.33 7.21
N ARG A 265 17.80 -9.51 7.90
CA ARG A 265 16.66 -8.61 7.88
C ARG A 265 17.04 -7.22 8.38
N GLU A 266 17.62 -7.14 9.57
CA GLU A 266 18.01 -5.87 10.19
C GLU A 266 19.02 -5.11 9.34
N GLU A 267 20.03 -5.81 8.83
CA GLU A 267 21.02 -5.22 7.93
C GLU A 267 20.40 -4.71 6.63
N ALA A 268 19.50 -5.49 6.00
CA ALA A 268 18.82 -5.10 4.77
C ALA A 268 17.96 -3.85 4.98
N MET A 269 17.18 -3.82 6.06
CA MET A 269 16.33 -2.67 6.42
C MET A 269 17.17 -1.44 6.76
N ALA A 270 18.26 -1.59 7.49
CA ALA A 270 19.18 -0.49 7.83
C ALA A 270 19.81 0.09 6.56
N ARG A 271 20.29 -0.76 5.64
CA ARG A 271 20.82 -0.32 4.33
C ARG A 271 19.76 0.40 3.50
N ALA A 272 18.54 -0.09 3.45
CA ALA A 272 17.45 0.55 2.72
C ALA A 272 17.14 1.94 3.31
N ARG A 273 16.98 2.05 4.63
CA ARG A 273 16.75 3.32 5.32
C ARG A 273 17.88 4.32 5.03
N HIS A 274 19.13 3.88 5.13
CA HIS A 274 20.29 4.75 4.86
C HIS A 274 20.32 5.24 3.41
N ARG A 275 20.13 4.33 2.45
CA ARG A 275 20.15 4.64 1.01
C ARG A 275 19.01 5.57 0.63
N LEU A 276 17.78 5.27 1.07
CA LEU A 276 16.59 6.00 0.69
C LEU A 276 16.46 7.36 1.38
N ARG A 277 17.03 7.54 2.57
CA ARG A 277 17.13 8.86 3.22
C ARG A 277 18.06 9.82 2.49
N ARG A 278 19.15 9.32 1.90
CA ARG A 278 20.15 10.15 1.19
C ARG A 278 19.72 10.51 -0.23
N THR A 279 19.03 9.63 -0.90
CA THR A 279 18.42 9.92 -2.18
C THR A 279 17.09 10.60 -1.89
N ARG A 280 16.90 11.83 -2.42
CA ARG A 280 15.53 12.35 -2.51
C ARG A 280 14.69 11.22 -3.09
N ILE A 281 13.67 10.78 -2.33
CA ILE A 281 12.73 9.75 -2.79
C ILE A 281 11.95 10.39 -3.93
N ASP A 282 12.62 10.51 -5.07
CA ASP A 282 11.95 10.85 -6.30
C ASP A 282 11.10 9.65 -6.70
N ALA A 283 9.91 9.92 -7.21
CA ALA A 283 9.03 8.92 -7.79
C ALA A 283 9.77 7.92 -8.71
N VAL A 284 10.85 8.40 -9.37
CA VAL A 284 11.76 7.59 -10.20
C VAL A 284 12.42 6.46 -9.43
N MET A 285 12.76 6.62 -8.14
CA MET A 285 13.38 5.54 -7.38
C MET A 285 12.38 4.49 -6.92
N VAL A 286 11.19 4.91 -6.54
CA VAL A 286 10.11 3.97 -6.21
C VAL A 286 9.66 3.26 -7.47
N MET A 287 9.48 3.95 -8.59
CA MET A 287 9.14 3.33 -9.88
C MET A 287 10.24 2.38 -10.40
N ARG A 288 11.53 2.68 -10.19
CA ARG A 288 12.63 1.72 -10.45
C ARG A 288 12.63 0.57 -9.46
N ALA A 289 12.35 0.82 -8.20
CA ALA A 289 12.30 -0.19 -7.16
C ALA A 289 11.11 -1.13 -7.35
N THR A 290 9.99 -0.63 -7.88
CA THR A 290 8.79 -1.40 -8.22
C THR A 290 8.83 -1.98 -9.64
N GLY A 291 9.92 -1.76 -10.40
CA GLY A 291 10.05 -2.27 -11.77
C GLY A 291 9.23 -1.53 -12.83
N VAL A 292 8.56 -0.43 -12.47
CA VAL A 292 7.78 0.39 -13.41
C VAL A 292 8.67 1.19 -14.37
N LEU A 293 9.94 1.38 -14.02
CA LEU A 293 10.96 1.95 -14.90
C LEU A 293 12.22 1.05 -14.84
N ASN A 294 12.47 0.33 -15.92
CA ASN A 294 13.77 -0.26 -16.22
C ASN A 294 14.80 0.79 -16.59
#